data_302a71a90ad3eae2b2c4d88c8a18b429
#
_entry.id   302a71a90ad3eae2b2c4d88c8a18b429
#
_cell.length_a   1.000
_cell.length_b   1.000
_cell.length_c   1.000
_cell.angle_alpha   90.00
_cell.angle_beta   90.00
_cell.angle_gamma   90.00
#
_symmetry.space_group_name_H-M   'P 1'
#
loop_
_entity.id
_entity.type
_entity.pdbx_description
1 polymer ?
#
loop_
_entity_poly.entity_id
_entity_poly.type
_entity_poly.pdbx_seq_one_letter_code
_entity_poly.pdbx_strand_id
1 'polypeptide(L)'
;MKKTYHLCLSADNEAMFRDLEDYHRGFNCFASALYKTDSTGLVESFMSTHTHQLVQTRNPGELMYNFRQPYTMYFNNKYHRKGQLGEKHHFTMEIVGYHHMIAAASYALRNALHHGVAPIPFAYPHCTANAIFSKEMGKFISEPLIPQSSYYKYIGRRCEYPDTYKMTKSGVFTRESVLDIPQVEALFGTPRAFNFYMSRKTSEEWEAEQQKDGNNFASINLEVIEKGVRMHDINRMLHFESGKADYRKISDIELCTELDTLARTRYGRHSVYELSLKEKEEIAEYLYRVRHLGESQIRRCLVLPKR
;
A
#
# COMPACT_ATOMS: atom_id res chain seq x y z
N MET A 1 -2.44 -17.12 21.67
CA MET A 1 -2.73 -17.63 20.32
C MET A 1 -2.72 -16.46 19.35
N LYS A 2 -2.15 -16.59 18.15
CA LYS A 2 -2.24 -15.56 17.10
C LYS A 2 -3.66 -15.57 16.53
N LYS A 3 -4.19 -14.39 16.26
CA LYS A 3 -5.45 -14.18 15.53
C LYS A 3 -5.16 -13.48 14.22
N THR A 4 -6.08 -13.58 13.27
CA THR A 4 -5.95 -12.91 11.98
C THR A 4 -6.59 -11.53 12.04
N TYR A 5 -5.86 -10.54 11.53
CA TYR A 5 -6.30 -9.16 11.47
C TYR A 5 -6.11 -8.57 10.07
N HIS A 6 -7.04 -7.73 9.68
CA HIS A 6 -6.84 -6.75 8.63
C HIS A 6 -6.42 -5.43 9.28
N LEU A 7 -5.26 -4.93 8.88
CA LEU A 7 -4.69 -3.67 9.35
C LEU A 7 -4.63 -2.68 8.18
N CYS A 8 -4.88 -1.40 8.47
CA CYS A 8 -4.70 -0.34 7.49
C CYS A 8 -4.09 0.89 8.18
N LEU A 9 -3.05 1.43 7.58
CA LEU A 9 -2.49 2.73 7.92
C LEU A 9 -2.76 3.68 6.77
N SER A 10 -3.37 4.84 7.04
CA SER A 10 -3.70 5.83 6.03
C SER A 10 -3.11 7.20 6.34
N ALA A 11 -2.99 8.03 5.32
CA ALA A 11 -2.68 9.44 5.41
C ALA A 11 -3.72 10.24 4.62
N ASP A 12 -4.39 11.16 5.30
CA ASP A 12 -5.54 11.89 4.78
C ASP A 12 -5.25 12.77 3.55
N ASN A 13 -4.10 13.41 3.54
CA ASN A 13 -3.77 14.43 2.53
C ASN A 13 -2.27 14.47 2.23
N GLU A 14 -1.64 13.31 2.30
CA GLU A 14 -0.20 13.15 2.15
C GLU A 14 0.10 11.83 1.45
N ALA A 15 1.00 11.86 0.46
CA ALA A 15 1.56 10.64 -0.10
C ALA A 15 2.59 10.07 0.89
N MET A 16 2.29 8.89 1.43
CA MET A 16 3.17 8.15 2.34
C MET A 16 4.30 7.45 1.60
N PHE A 17 4.10 7.15 0.32
CA PHE A 17 5.07 6.54 -0.58
C PHE A 17 5.19 7.43 -1.81
N ARG A 18 6.27 8.20 -1.88
CA ARG A 18 6.48 9.22 -2.90
C ARG A 18 7.30 8.73 -4.09
N ASP A 19 8.14 7.73 -3.87
CA ASP A 19 8.95 7.10 -4.92
C ASP A 19 9.13 5.59 -4.66
N LEU A 20 9.79 4.92 -5.59
CA LEU A 20 10.00 3.47 -5.53
C LEU A 20 10.80 3.03 -4.28
N GLU A 21 11.77 3.83 -3.86
CA GLU A 21 12.56 3.53 -2.67
C GLU A 21 11.71 3.54 -1.40
N ASP A 22 10.71 4.42 -1.32
CA ASP A 22 9.77 4.47 -0.19
C ASP A 22 8.96 3.17 -0.08
N TYR A 23 8.47 2.63 -1.21
CA TYR A 23 7.78 1.34 -1.23
C TYR A 23 8.70 0.19 -0.79
N HIS A 24 9.93 0.15 -1.28
CA HIS A 24 10.91 -0.86 -0.87
C HIS A 24 11.22 -0.76 0.63
N ARG A 25 11.46 0.46 1.11
CA ARG A 25 11.73 0.71 2.53
C ARG A 25 10.52 0.39 3.41
N GLY A 26 9.34 0.75 2.97
CA GLY A 26 8.08 0.44 3.66
C GLY A 26 7.88 -1.07 3.82
N PHE A 27 8.03 -1.83 2.73
CA PHE A 27 7.92 -3.28 2.79
C PHE A 27 9.01 -3.92 3.68
N ASN A 28 10.25 -3.44 3.61
CA ASN A 28 11.34 -3.92 4.46
C ASN A 28 11.08 -3.63 5.96
N CYS A 29 10.51 -2.47 6.28
CA CYS A 29 10.10 -2.14 7.65
C CYS A 29 8.94 -3.04 8.13
N PHE A 30 7.98 -3.35 7.25
CA PHE A 30 6.90 -4.27 7.55
C PHE A 30 7.42 -5.70 7.78
N ALA A 31 8.32 -6.19 6.93
CA ALA A 31 8.97 -7.48 7.08
C ALA A 31 9.73 -7.59 8.43
N SER A 32 10.46 -6.54 8.79
CA SER A 32 11.12 -6.46 10.10
C SER A 32 10.12 -6.47 11.27
N ALA A 33 9.00 -5.77 11.14
CA ALA A 33 7.96 -5.74 12.16
C ALA A 33 7.32 -7.12 12.37
N LEU A 34 7.07 -7.87 11.28
CA LEU A 34 6.58 -9.25 11.37
C LEU A 34 7.54 -10.13 12.18
N TYR A 35 8.83 -10.06 11.88
CA TYR A 35 9.85 -10.83 12.60
C TYR A 35 9.92 -10.46 14.08
N LYS A 36 10.04 -9.17 14.40
CA LYS A 36 10.14 -8.66 15.78
C LYS A 36 8.96 -9.04 16.66
N THR A 37 7.78 -9.12 16.09
CA THR A 37 6.55 -9.40 16.86
C THR A 37 6.09 -10.85 16.77
N ASP A 38 6.94 -11.74 16.25
CA ASP A 38 6.56 -13.14 15.99
C ASP A 38 5.20 -13.21 15.24
N SER A 39 5.01 -12.38 14.22
CA SER A 39 3.79 -12.32 13.43
C SER A 39 3.99 -12.99 12.07
N THR A 40 2.90 -13.49 11.49
CA THR A 40 2.90 -14.07 10.14
C THR A 40 2.19 -13.10 9.19
N GLY A 41 2.87 -12.63 8.16
CA GLY A 41 2.28 -11.86 7.08
C GLY A 41 1.61 -12.79 6.07
N LEU A 42 0.41 -12.45 5.63
CA LEU A 42 -0.33 -13.20 4.61
C LEU A 42 -0.42 -12.40 3.32
N VAL A 43 -0.99 -11.20 3.39
CA VAL A 43 -1.21 -10.32 2.24
C VAL A 43 -0.77 -8.91 2.60
N GLU A 44 -0.20 -8.19 1.65
CA GLU A 44 0.03 -6.76 1.73
C GLU A 44 -0.34 -6.05 0.42
N SER A 45 -0.73 -4.79 0.54
CA SER A 45 -0.89 -3.87 -0.57
C SER A 45 -0.58 -2.46 -0.08
N PHE A 46 0.43 -1.83 -0.68
CA PHE A 46 0.88 -0.48 -0.34
C PHE A 46 0.47 0.48 -1.45
N MET A 47 -0.45 1.37 -1.14
CA MET A 47 -0.86 2.47 -2.02
C MET A 47 -0.10 3.74 -1.66
N SER A 48 -0.11 4.74 -2.52
CA SER A 48 0.60 6.00 -2.24
C SER A 48 0.19 6.67 -0.92
N THR A 49 -1.07 6.53 -0.52
CA THR A 49 -1.66 7.20 0.66
C THR A 49 -2.02 6.27 1.82
N HIS A 50 -2.02 4.95 1.61
CA HIS A 50 -2.42 3.99 2.62
C HIS A 50 -1.86 2.60 2.36
N THR A 51 -1.95 1.76 3.38
CA THR A 51 -1.49 0.36 3.31
C THR A 51 -2.58 -0.57 3.81
N HIS A 52 -2.71 -1.73 3.20
CA HIS A 52 -3.51 -2.84 3.70
C HIS A 52 -2.62 -4.04 3.98
N GLN A 53 -2.74 -4.63 5.17
CA GLN A 53 -2.03 -5.83 5.56
C GLN A 53 -3.01 -6.85 6.16
N LEU A 54 -2.91 -8.10 5.73
CA LEU A 54 -3.55 -9.24 6.35
C LEU A 54 -2.48 -10.04 7.10
N VAL A 55 -2.63 -10.16 8.40
CA VAL A 55 -1.58 -10.72 9.28
C VAL A 55 -2.16 -11.61 10.37
N GLN A 56 -1.36 -12.57 10.82
CA GLN A 56 -1.64 -13.33 12.04
C GLN A 56 -0.69 -12.85 13.14
N THR A 57 -1.25 -12.26 14.20
CA THR A 57 -0.46 -11.69 15.30
C THR A 57 -1.18 -11.85 16.63
N ARG A 58 -0.41 -11.73 17.73
CA ARG A 58 -0.95 -11.63 19.09
C ARG A 58 -1.27 -10.19 19.48
N ASN A 59 -0.54 -9.23 18.89
CA ASN A 59 -0.68 -7.81 19.21
C ASN A 59 -0.58 -6.94 17.95
N PRO A 60 -1.73 -6.61 17.33
CA PRO A 60 -1.74 -5.79 16.11
C PRO A 60 -1.18 -4.36 16.33
N GLY A 61 -1.36 -3.80 17.53
CA GLY A 61 -0.83 -2.48 17.87
C GLY A 61 0.70 -2.44 17.91
N GLU A 62 1.31 -3.45 18.49
CA GLU A 62 2.77 -3.58 18.54
C GLU A 62 3.38 -3.82 17.15
N LEU A 63 2.73 -4.65 16.32
CA LEU A 63 3.14 -4.87 14.94
C LEU A 63 3.12 -3.55 14.16
N MET A 64 2.03 -2.80 14.23
CA MET A 64 1.90 -1.52 13.53
C MET A 64 2.88 -0.47 14.05
N TYR A 65 3.18 -0.45 15.34
CA TYR A 65 4.20 0.43 15.91
C TYR A 65 5.60 0.10 15.35
N ASN A 66 5.97 -1.20 15.34
CA ASN A 66 7.27 -1.66 14.82
C ASN A 66 7.40 -1.47 13.29
N PHE A 67 6.31 -1.44 12.55
CA PHE A 67 6.30 -1.08 11.14
C PHE A 67 6.43 0.44 10.94
N ARG A 68 5.55 1.21 11.58
CA ARG A 68 5.38 2.63 11.33
C ARG A 68 6.54 3.49 11.83
N GLN A 69 7.08 3.19 13.02
CA GLN A 69 8.11 4.02 13.62
C GLN A 69 9.38 4.11 12.77
N PRO A 70 10.04 3.00 12.37
CA PRO A 70 11.25 3.07 11.56
C PRO A 70 10.98 3.63 10.17
N TYR A 71 9.83 3.36 9.58
CA TYR A 71 9.44 3.94 8.30
C TYR A 71 9.25 5.46 8.39
N THR A 72 8.54 5.96 9.41
CA THR A 72 8.38 7.41 9.66
C THR A 72 9.73 8.10 9.83
N MET A 73 10.66 7.48 10.57
CA MET A 73 12.00 8.04 10.76
C MET A 73 12.78 8.15 9.44
N TYR A 74 12.74 7.10 8.62
CA TYR A 74 13.32 7.12 7.29
C TYR A 74 12.71 8.23 6.43
N PHE A 75 11.38 8.26 6.32
CA PHE A 75 10.64 9.22 5.51
C PHE A 75 10.92 10.66 5.93
N ASN A 76 10.85 10.94 7.24
CA ASN A 76 11.13 12.26 7.78
C ASN A 76 12.57 12.71 7.48
N ASN A 77 13.55 11.80 7.60
CA ASN A 77 14.94 12.12 7.27
C ASN A 77 15.13 12.36 5.78
N LYS A 78 14.54 11.50 4.93
CA LYS A 78 14.66 11.60 3.46
C LYS A 78 14.08 12.90 2.91
N TYR A 79 12.94 13.33 3.44
CA TYR A 79 12.19 14.48 2.91
C TYR A 79 12.32 15.76 3.76
N HIS A 80 13.15 15.76 4.81
CA HIS A 80 13.25 16.84 5.80
C HIS A 80 11.89 17.19 6.43
N ARG A 81 11.05 16.18 6.59
CA ARG A 81 9.72 16.27 7.18
C ARG A 81 9.80 16.08 8.70
N LYS A 82 8.81 16.59 9.44
CA LYS A 82 8.70 16.41 10.89
C LYS A 82 7.35 15.82 11.27
N GLY A 83 7.31 15.12 12.39
CA GLY A 83 6.09 14.57 12.96
C GLY A 83 5.78 13.16 12.49
N GLN A 84 4.63 12.66 12.92
CA GLN A 84 4.14 11.32 12.63
C GLN A 84 3.66 11.23 11.17
N LEU A 85 4.00 10.15 10.47
CA LEU A 85 3.53 9.86 9.12
C LEU A 85 2.20 9.11 9.22
N GLY A 86 1.22 9.56 8.44
CA GLY A 86 -0.14 9.01 8.44
C GLY A 86 -0.96 9.35 9.69
N GLU A 87 -2.17 8.84 9.75
CA GLU A 87 -3.12 9.10 10.83
C GLU A 87 -2.64 8.56 12.18
N LYS A 88 -3.12 9.18 13.28
CA LYS A 88 -2.73 8.78 14.64
C LYS A 88 -3.11 7.34 14.95
N HIS A 89 -4.30 6.95 14.56
CA HIS A 89 -4.83 5.60 14.78
C HIS A 89 -4.87 4.84 13.46
N HIS A 90 -4.37 3.61 13.46
CA HIS A 90 -4.53 2.69 12.35
C HIS A 90 -5.84 1.90 12.51
N PHE A 91 -6.42 1.53 11.38
CA PHE A 91 -7.58 0.63 11.39
C PHE A 91 -7.13 -0.79 11.71
N THR A 92 -7.95 -1.48 12.53
CA THR A 92 -7.73 -2.87 12.92
C THR A 92 -9.07 -3.60 12.95
N MET A 93 -9.17 -4.71 12.23
CA MET A 93 -10.35 -5.57 12.22
C MET A 93 -9.92 -7.03 12.35
N GLU A 94 -10.48 -7.75 13.33
CA GLU A 94 -10.28 -9.19 13.47
C GLU A 94 -11.05 -9.93 12.36
N ILE A 95 -10.39 -10.88 11.71
CA ILE A 95 -10.95 -11.68 10.63
C ILE A 95 -11.27 -13.08 11.18
N VAL A 96 -12.53 -13.49 11.09
CA VAL A 96 -13.00 -14.77 11.60
C VAL A 96 -13.82 -15.49 10.52
N GLY A 97 -13.45 -16.72 10.21
CA GLY A 97 -14.12 -17.54 9.21
C GLY A 97 -13.45 -17.52 7.83
N TYR A 98 -13.75 -18.57 7.08
CA TYR A 98 -13.11 -18.81 5.79
C TYR A 98 -13.48 -17.75 4.73
N HIS A 99 -14.78 -17.50 4.58
CA HIS A 99 -15.25 -16.53 3.57
C HIS A 99 -14.88 -15.10 3.94
N HIS A 100 -14.87 -14.79 5.24
CA HIS A 100 -14.37 -13.51 5.77
C HIS A 100 -12.91 -13.28 5.41
N MET A 101 -12.07 -14.35 5.53
CA MET A 101 -10.67 -14.31 5.15
C MET A 101 -10.49 -14.10 3.63
N ILE A 102 -11.24 -14.83 2.79
CA ILE A 102 -11.21 -14.64 1.33
C ILE A 102 -11.61 -13.21 0.96
N ALA A 103 -12.68 -12.68 1.57
CA ALA A 103 -13.15 -11.33 1.30
C ALA A 103 -12.08 -10.29 1.63
N ALA A 104 -11.47 -10.36 2.83
CA ALA A 104 -10.42 -9.44 3.26
C ALA A 104 -9.16 -9.53 2.37
N ALA A 105 -8.71 -10.76 2.05
CA ALA A 105 -7.56 -10.97 1.18
C ALA A 105 -7.81 -10.40 -0.23
N SER A 106 -8.96 -10.72 -0.81
CA SER A 106 -9.32 -10.24 -2.15
C SER A 106 -9.47 -8.72 -2.20
N TYR A 107 -10.05 -8.12 -1.16
CA TYR A 107 -10.14 -6.66 -1.08
C TYR A 107 -8.74 -6.03 -1.08
N ALA A 108 -7.85 -6.47 -0.19
CA ALA A 108 -6.49 -5.95 -0.09
C ALA A 108 -5.71 -6.10 -1.41
N LEU A 109 -5.81 -7.27 -2.06
CA LEU A 109 -5.13 -7.54 -3.33
C LEU A 109 -5.69 -6.74 -4.51
N ARG A 110 -7.00 -6.42 -4.49
CA ARG A 110 -7.68 -5.63 -5.53
C ARG A 110 -7.64 -4.13 -5.28
N ASN A 111 -7.01 -3.68 -4.23
CA ASN A 111 -7.05 -2.28 -3.81
C ASN A 111 -6.60 -1.32 -4.92
N ALA A 112 -5.51 -1.62 -5.63
CA ALA A 112 -5.04 -0.80 -6.75
C ALA A 112 -6.03 -0.74 -7.93
N LEU A 113 -6.75 -1.83 -8.22
CA LEU A 113 -7.83 -1.84 -9.21
C LEU A 113 -9.00 -0.98 -8.75
N HIS A 114 -9.37 -1.11 -7.50
CA HIS A 114 -10.47 -0.37 -6.87
C HIS A 114 -10.28 1.14 -6.94
N HIS A 115 -9.04 1.58 -6.70
CA HIS A 115 -8.64 2.97 -6.79
C HIS A 115 -8.28 3.41 -8.22
N GLY A 116 -8.48 2.58 -9.24
CA GLY A 116 -8.17 2.91 -10.63
C GLY A 116 -6.68 3.19 -10.90
N VAL A 117 -5.78 2.75 -9.99
CA VAL A 117 -4.33 2.93 -10.13
C VAL A 117 -3.76 1.89 -11.09
N ALA A 118 -4.36 0.71 -11.14
CA ALA A 118 -3.97 -0.35 -12.05
C ALA A 118 -5.20 -0.97 -12.73
N PRO A 119 -5.11 -1.36 -14.02
CA PRO A 119 -6.25 -1.95 -14.75
C PRO A 119 -6.64 -3.34 -14.26
N ILE A 120 -5.70 -4.04 -13.65
CA ILE A 120 -5.88 -5.36 -13.02
C ILE A 120 -5.00 -5.44 -11.77
N PRO A 121 -5.35 -6.24 -10.74
CA PRO A 121 -4.55 -6.39 -9.52
C PRO A 121 -3.09 -6.77 -9.79
N PHE A 122 -2.87 -7.61 -10.77
CA PHE A 122 -1.55 -8.13 -11.15
C PHE A 122 -0.64 -7.09 -11.83
N ALA A 123 -1.16 -5.99 -12.32
CA ALA A 123 -0.37 -4.89 -12.88
C ALA A 123 0.23 -3.97 -11.82
N TYR A 124 -0.18 -4.13 -10.54
CA TYR A 124 0.32 -3.31 -9.45
C TYR A 124 1.48 -3.99 -8.74
N PRO A 125 2.70 -3.39 -8.77
CA PRO A 125 3.90 -4.06 -8.26
C PRO A 125 4.02 -4.05 -6.72
N HIS A 126 3.28 -3.16 -6.03
CA HIS A 126 3.38 -2.96 -4.59
C HIS A 126 2.28 -3.70 -3.81
N CYS A 127 1.96 -4.91 -4.24
CA CYS A 127 1.06 -5.81 -3.54
C CYS A 127 1.46 -7.28 -3.73
N THR A 128 0.91 -8.16 -2.92
CA THR A 128 1.21 -9.59 -2.92
C THR A 128 0.59 -10.35 -4.11
N ALA A 129 -0.31 -9.75 -4.90
CA ALA A 129 -1.06 -10.43 -5.95
C ALA A 129 -0.18 -11.20 -6.96
N ASN A 130 1.02 -10.71 -7.25
CA ASN A 130 1.94 -11.34 -8.19
C ASN A 130 2.75 -12.50 -7.59
N ALA A 131 2.80 -12.64 -6.26
CA ALA A 131 3.51 -13.73 -5.61
C ALA A 131 2.63 -14.98 -5.45
N ILE A 132 1.29 -14.82 -5.39
CA ILE A 132 0.33 -15.89 -5.21
C ILE A 132 0.15 -16.64 -6.54
N PHE A 133 0.32 -17.97 -6.53
CA PHE A 133 0.30 -18.83 -7.72
C PHE A 133 1.20 -18.33 -8.86
N SER A 134 2.30 -17.66 -8.52
CA SER A 134 3.15 -16.98 -9.51
C SER A 134 3.72 -17.93 -10.57
N LYS A 135 4.09 -19.15 -10.18
CA LYS A 135 4.62 -20.17 -11.08
C LYS A 135 3.56 -20.71 -12.01
N GLU A 136 2.40 -21.11 -11.45
CA GLU A 136 1.28 -21.69 -12.18
C GLU A 136 0.65 -20.68 -13.14
N MET A 137 0.68 -19.41 -12.80
CA MET A 137 0.14 -18.33 -13.64
C MET A 137 1.17 -17.73 -14.61
N GLY A 138 2.40 -18.27 -14.65
CA GLY A 138 3.46 -17.77 -15.53
C GLY A 138 3.90 -16.33 -15.20
N LYS A 139 3.71 -15.88 -13.95
CA LYS A 139 4.05 -14.51 -13.48
C LYS A 139 5.34 -14.45 -12.68
N PHE A 140 6.05 -15.56 -12.59
CA PHE A 140 7.30 -15.62 -11.84
C PHE A 140 8.38 -14.79 -12.52
N ILE A 141 8.61 -13.58 -11.99
CA ILE A 141 9.74 -12.71 -12.38
C ILE A 141 10.79 -12.85 -11.30
N SER A 142 11.90 -13.52 -11.63
CA SER A 142 13.04 -13.65 -10.72
C SER A 142 13.97 -12.46 -10.90
N GLU A 143 13.90 -11.50 -10.01
CA GLU A 143 14.95 -10.51 -9.87
C GLU A 143 16.17 -11.13 -9.18
N PRO A 144 17.42 -10.82 -9.62
CA PRO A 144 18.62 -11.34 -8.97
C PRO A 144 18.66 -11.01 -7.48
N LEU A 145 19.04 -11.98 -6.67
CA LEU A 145 19.20 -11.80 -5.22
C LEU A 145 20.60 -11.27 -4.90
N ILE A 146 20.70 -10.50 -3.83
CA ILE A 146 21.98 -10.03 -3.29
C ILE A 146 22.35 -10.82 -2.03
N PRO A 147 23.65 -10.90 -1.69
CA PRO A 147 24.10 -11.55 -0.46
C PRO A 147 23.67 -10.74 0.77
N GLN A 148 23.39 -11.44 1.87
CA GLN A 148 22.92 -10.84 3.13
C GLN A 148 23.89 -9.77 3.67
N SER A 149 25.18 -9.92 3.45
CA SER A 149 26.19 -8.92 3.78
C SER A 149 26.01 -7.55 3.11
N SER A 150 25.14 -7.47 2.09
CA SER A 150 24.82 -6.22 1.39
C SER A 150 23.51 -5.56 1.84
N TYR A 151 22.70 -6.22 2.67
CA TYR A 151 21.36 -5.74 3.07
C TYR A 151 21.41 -4.41 3.82
N TYR A 152 22.50 -4.15 4.60
CA TYR A 152 22.67 -2.89 5.35
C TYR A 152 22.57 -1.63 4.50
N LYS A 153 22.77 -1.73 3.18
CA LYS A 153 22.64 -0.62 2.23
C LYS A 153 21.18 -0.15 2.07
N TYR A 154 20.24 -1.06 2.25
CA TYR A 154 18.83 -0.87 1.91
C TYR A 154 17.90 -0.87 3.12
N ILE A 155 18.35 -1.38 4.27
CA ILE A 155 17.56 -1.47 5.50
C ILE A 155 18.11 -0.54 6.57
N GLY A 156 17.24 -0.02 7.43
CA GLY A 156 17.63 0.82 8.56
C GLY A 156 18.28 -0.01 9.67
N ARG A 157 19.14 0.64 10.47
CA ARG A 157 19.83 0.00 11.60
C ARG A 157 18.89 -0.65 12.63
N ARG A 158 17.63 -0.25 12.68
CA ARG A 158 16.62 -0.78 13.59
C ARG A 158 15.79 -1.91 13.00
N CYS A 159 16.00 -2.25 11.73
CA CYS A 159 15.33 -3.38 11.09
C CYS A 159 16.07 -4.66 11.42
N GLU A 160 15.35 -5.62 11.97
CA GLU A 160 15.81 -6.97 12.27
C GLU A 160 15.09 -7.95 11.34
N TYR A 161 15.75 -9.01 10.95
CA TYR A 161 15.23 -9.99 10.00
C TYR A 161 15.93 -11.34 10.22
N PRO A 162 15.25 -12.46 9.93
CA PRO A 162 15.86 -13.78 10.02
C PRO A 162 16.71 -14.07 8.77
N ASP A 163 17.59 -15.06 8.87
CA ASP A 163 18.45 -15.51 7.76
C ASP A 163 17.67 -16.05 6.56
N THR A 164 16.40 -16.41 6.77
CA THR A 164 15.50 -16.91 5.72
C THR A 164 15.01 -15.82 4.75
N TYR A 165 15.06 -14.54 5.14
CA TYR A 165 14.63 -13.46 4.28
C TYR A 165 15.64 -13.22 3.16
N LYS A 166 15.14 -13.13 1.93
CA LYS A 166 15.93 -12.93 0.71
C LYS A 166 15.65 -11.55 0.14
N MET A 167 16.69 -10.84 -0.26
CA MET A 167 16.59 -9.49 -0.80
C MET A 167 16.99 -9.45 -2.26
N THR A 168 16.22 -8.74 -3.07
CA THR A 168 16.49 -8.50 -4.48
C THR A 168 17.58 -7.45 -4.68
N LYS A 169 18.11 -7.36 -5.91
CA LYS A 169 19.10 -6.34 -6.30
C LYS A 169 18.54 -4.90 -6.13
N SER A 170 17.22 -4.71 -6.27
CA SER A 170 16.55 -3.43 -6.02
C SER A 170 16.46 -3.06 -4.54
N GLY A 171 16.87 -3.96 -3.63
CA GLY A 171 16.92 -3.68 -2.19
C GLY A 171 15.61 -3.90 -1.43
N VAL A 172 14.70 -4.69 -1.98
CA VAL A 172 13.45 -5.09 -1.32
C VAL A 172 13.49 -6.58 -0.98
N PHE A 173 12.99 -6.96 0.20
CA PHE A 173 12.79 -8.37 0.53
C PHE A 173 11.78 -9.02 -0.42
N THR A 174 12.03 -10.27 -0.80
CA THR A 174 11.06 -11.01 -1.62
C THR A 174 9.83 -11.38 -0.80
N ARG A 175 8.65 -11.25 -1.39
CA ARG A 175 7.39 -11.59 -0.73
C ARG A 175 7.34 -13.04 -0.30
N GLU A 176 7.86 -13.92 -1.14
CA GLU A 176 7.92 -15.37 -0.92
C GLU A 176 8.80 -15.75 0.28
N SER A 177 9.76 -14.91 0.67
CA SER A 177 10.59 -15.16 1.85
C SER A 177 10.03 -14.55 3.13
N VAL A 178 9.12 -13.57 3.02
CA VAL A 178 8.56 -12.79 4.15
C VAL A 178 7.15 -13.23 4.51
N LEU A 179 6.31 -13.53 3.50
CA LEU A 179 4.90 -13.82 3.67
C LEU A 179 4.63 -15.32 3.53
N ASP A 180 3.62 -15.81 4.23
CA ASP A 180 3.15 -17.19 4.10
C ASP A 180 2.27 -17.34 2.84
N ILE A 181 2.92 -17.28 1.66
CA ILE A 181 2.25 -17.43 0.37
C ILE A 181 1.51 -18.77 0.28
N PRO A 182 2.09 -19.92 0.70
CA PRO A 182 1.39 -21.20 0.68
C PRO A 182 0.06 -21.19 1.45
N GLN A 183 -0.03 -20.51 2.60
CA GLN A 183 -1.28 -20.38 3.35
C GLN A 183 -2.33 -19.58 2.57
N VAL A 184 -1.92 -18.56 1.84
CA VAL A 184 -2.83 -17.75 0.99
C VAL A 184 -3.26 -18.55 -0.24
N GLU A 185 -2.38 -19.32 -0.86
CA GLU A 185 -2.71 -20.22 -1.97
C GLU A 185 -3.72 -21.29 -1.54
N ALA A 186 -3.51 -21.90 -0.36
CA ALA A 186 -4.46 -22.84 0.22
C ALA A 186 -5.83 -22.23 0.49
N LEU A 187 -5.89 -20.96 0.85
CA LEU A 187 -7.16 -20.22 1.04
C LEU A 187 -7.98 -20.15 -0.27
N PHE A 188 -7.34 -19.85 -1.38
CA PHE A 188 -8.01 -19.77 -2.69
C PHE A 188 -8.14 -21.14 -3.40
N GLY A 189 -7.34 -22.11 -3.01
CA GLY A 189 -7.35 -23.49 -3.47
C GLY A 189 -6.75 -23.71 -4.86
N THR A 190 -7.05 -22.88 -5.85
CA THR A 190 -6.54 -23.02 -7.23
C THR A 190 -6.24 -21.67 -7.89
N PRO A 191 -5.31 -21.61 -8.86
CA PRO A 191 -5.05 -20.41 -9.66
C PRO A 191 -6.30 -19.87 -10.37
N ARG A 192 -7.18 -20.78 -10.81
CA ARG A 192 -8.45 -20.41 -11.48
C ARG A 192 -9.40 -19.71 -10.52
N ALA A 193 -9.58 -20.25 -9.30
CA ALA A 193 -10.42 -19.62 -8.27
C ALA A 193 -9.83 -18.27 -7.87
N PHE A 194 -8.51 -18.20 -7.64
CA PHE A 194 -7.83 -16.96 -7.36
C PHE A 194 -8.07 -15.88 -8.43
N ASN A 195 -7.91 -16.24 -9.71
CA ASN A 195 -8.16 -15.31 -10.81
C ASN A 195 -9.63 -14.85 -10.88
N PHE A 196 -10.58 -15.74 -10.56
CA PHE A 196 -12.00 -15.38 -10.47
C PHE A 196 -12.24 -14.33 -9.39
N TYR A 197 -11.66 -14.50 -8.18
CA TYR A 197 -11.75 -13.54 -7.11
C TYR A 197 -11.09 -12.20 -7.44
N MET A 198 -10.01 -12.22 -8.21
CA MET A 198 -9.32 -10.99 -8.61
C MET A 198 -10.05 -10.20 -9.70
N SER A 199 -10.90 -10.83 -10.51
CA SER A 199 -11.41 -10.20 -11.73
C SER A 199 -12.94 -10.04 -11.83
N ARG A 200 -13.76 -10.88 -11.18
CA ARG A 200 -15.17 -10.99 -11.53
C ARG A 200 -16.19 -10.96 -10.39
N LYS A 201 -15.77 -11.14 -9.16
CA LYS A 201 -16.71 -11.28 -8.06
C LYS A 201 -17.38 -9.95 -7.71
N THR A 202 -18.71 -9.96 -7.59
CA THR A 202 -19.52 -8.80 -7.19
C THR A 202 -19.54 -8.64 -5.66
N SER A 203 -19.91 -7.45 -5.16
CA SER A 203 -20.07 -7.21 -3.73
C SER A 203 -21.15 -8.09 -3.09
N GLU A 204 -22.26 -8.32 -3.81
CA GLU A 204 -23.36 -9.17 -3.36
C GLU A 204 -22.93 -10.64 -3.19
N GLU A 205 -22.12 -11.15 -4.12
CA GLU A 205 -21.55 -12.50 -4.01
C GLU A 205 -20.62 -12.64 -2.80
N TRP A 206 -19.85 -11.59 -2.49
CA TRP A 206 -19.00 -11.54 -1.30
C TRP A 206 -19.81 -11.61 -0.01
N GLU A 207 -20.88 -10.82 0.08
CA GLU A 207 -21.75 -10.78 1.27
C GLU A 207 -22.46 -12.12 1.48
N ALA A 208 -23.01 -12.69 0.41
CA ALA A 208 -23.69 -14.00 0.45
C ALA A 208 -22.76 -15.14 0.87
N GLU A 209 -21.48 -15.11 0.49
CA GLU A 209 -20.52 -16.13 0.94
C GLU A 209 -20.13 -15.96 2.41
N GLN A 210 -19.94 -14.75 2.88
CA GLN A 210 -19.59 -14.48 4.27
C GLN A 210 -20.70 -14.93 5.24
N GLN A 211 -21.96 -14.87 4.83
CA GLN A 211 -23.09 -15.37 5.62
C GLN A 211 -22.99 -16.88 5.88
N LYS A 212 -22.29 -17.65 5.04
CA LYS A 212 -22.07 -19.09 5.24
C LYS A 212 -21.17 -19.43 6.41
N ASP A 213 -20.39 -18.48 6.91
CA ASP A 213 -19.52 -18.69 8.07
C ASP A 213 -20.32 -18.79 9.38
N GLY A 214 -21.63 -18.49 9.35
CA GLY A 214 -22.52 -18.61 10.51
C GLY A 214 -22.17 -17.70 11.69
N ASN A 215 -21.35 -16.69 11.47
CA ASN A 215 -20.88 -15.76 12.48
C ASN A 215 -21.75 -14.52 12.55
N ASN A 216 -22.02 -14.04 13.78
CA ASN A 216 -22.71 -12.76 14.04
C ASN A 216 -21.81 -11.52 13.74
N PHE A 217 -20.74 -11.67 12.97
CA PHE A 217 -19.87 -10.57 12.60
C PHE A 217 -20.44 -9.83 11.39
N ALA A 218 -20.27 -8.50 11.37
CA ALA A 218 -20.63 -7.71 10.21
C ALA A 218 -19.84 -8.19 8.98
N SER A 219 -20.54 -8.43 7.87
CA SER A 219 -19.93 -8.82 6.61
C SER A 219 -18.88 -7.77 6.19
N ILE A 220 -17.74 -8.22 5.71
CA ILE A 220 -16.76 -7.36 5.07
C ILE A 220 -17.37 -6.91 3.75
N ASN A 221 -17.69 -5.63 3.65
CA ASN A 221 -18.02 -4.95 2.42
C ASN A 221 -17.09 -3.73 2.25
N LEU A 222 -17.17 -3.07 1.12
CA LEU A 222 -16.36 -1.89 0.81
C LEU A 222 -16.50 -0.81 1.89
N GLU A 223 -17.72 -0.52 2.34
CA GLU A 223 -17.95 0.51 3.36
C GLU A 223 -17.30 0.20 4.70
N VAL A 224 -17.30 -1.08 5.12
CA VAL A 224 -16.72 -1.49 6.41
C VAL A 224 -15.20 -1.36 6.36
N ILE A 225 -14.57 -1.74 5.26
CA ILE A 225 -13.11 -1.69 5.10
C ILE A 225 -12.64 -0.26 4.80
N GLU A 226 -13.42 0.49 4.05
CA GLU A 226 -13.14 1.88 3.69
C GLU A 226 -13.35 2.86 4.85
N LYS A 227 -14.04 2.47 5.92
CA LYS A 227 -14.09 3.28 7.16
C LYS A 227 -12.71 3.60 7.73
N GLY A 228 -11.73 2.75 7.45
CA GLY A 228 -10.33 2.98 7.82
C GLY A 228 -9.52 3.78 6.81
N VAL A 229 -10.08 4.04 5.64
CA VAL A 229 -9.42 4.78 4.55
C VAL A 229 -10.37 5.88 4.09
N ARG A 230 -9.98 7.13 4.22
CA ARG A 230 -10.72 8.20 3.56
C ARG A 230 -10.47 8.08 2.05
N MET A 231 -11.43 7.53 1.35
CA MET A 231 -11.43 7.52 -0.11
C MET A 231 -11.47 8.95 -0.62
N HIS A 232 -10.36 9.41 -1.13
CA HIS A 232 -10.42 10.51 -2.09
C HIS A 232 -11.08 9.93 -3.34
N ASP A 233 -12.21 10.48 -3.72
CA ASP A 233 -13.03 9.99 -4.83
C ASP A 233 -12.22 9.99 -6.14
N ILE A 234 -11.60 8.83 -6.41
CA ILE A 234 -10.78 8.62 -7.61
C ILE A 234 -11.65 8.60 -8.85
N ASN A 235 -12.92 8.24 -8.74
CA ASN A 235 -13.85 8.30 -9.86
C ASN A 235 -14.03 9.75 -10.36
N ARG A 236 -13.95 10.75 -9.48
CA ARG A 236 -13.89 12.16 -9.92
C ARG A 236 -12.59 12.52 -10.62
N MET A 237 -11.50 11.81 -10.38
CA MET A 237 -10.23 12.02 -11.08
C MET A 237 -10.21 11.41 -12.48
N LEU A 238 -11.12 10.49 -12.81
CA LEU A 238 -11.21 9.82 -14.09
C LEU A 238 -12.13 10.53 -15.07
N HIS A 239 -12.98 11.40 -14.58
CA HIS A 239 -13.95 12.13 -15.39
C HIS A 239 -13.59 13.61 -15.35
N PHE A 240 -13.19 14.16 -16.52
CA PHE A 240 -13.32 15.57 -16.76
C PHE A 240 -14.81 15.94 -16.70
N GLU A 241 -15.11 17.19 -16.46
CA GLU A 241 -16.48 17.74 -16.61
C GLU A 241 -17.11 17.39 -17.97
N SER A 242 -16.28 17.06 -18.97
CA SER A 242 -16.70 16.60 -20.30
C SER A 242 -17.05 15.11 -20.40
N GLY A 243 -16.91 14.31 -19.33
CA GLY A 243 -17.16 12.86 -19.34
C GLY A 243 -16.16 12.02 -20.15
N LYS A 244 -15.06 12.59 -20.61
CA LYS A 244 -14.00 11.86 -21.33
C LYS A 244 -12.91 11.42 -20.37
N ALA A 245 -12.48 10.15 -20.48
CA ALA A 245 -11.35 9.64 -19.72
C ALA A 245 -10.05 10.32 -20.17
N ASP A 246 -9.27 10.82 -19.21
CA ASP A 246 -7.92 11.30 -19.50
C ASP A 246 -6.94 10.13 -19.55
N TYR A 247 -6.45 9.84 -20.72
CA TYR A 247 -5.46 8.77 -20.95
C TYR A 247 -4.03 9.16 -20.57
N ARG A 248 -3.78 10.41 -20.16
CA ARG A 248 -2.48 10.93 -19.76
C ARG A 248 -2.32 10.99 -18.24
N LYS A 249 -2.77 9.96 -17.53
CA LYS A 249 -2.65 9.94 -16.07
C LYS A 249 -1.19 9.78 -15.64
N ILE A 250 -0.70 10.80 -14.97
CA ILE A 250 0.53 10.69 -14.19
C ILE A 250 0.19 10.00 -12.85
N SER A 251 1.01 9.03 -12.45
CA SER A 251 0.87 8.39 -11.14
C SER A 251 1.33 9.33 -10.01
N ASP A 252 0.94 9.01 -8.77
CA ASP A 252 1.41 9.78 -7.62
C ASP A 252 2.93 9.70 -7.47
N ILE A 253 3.55 8.57 -7.78
CA ILE A 253 5.01 8.38 -7.76
C ILE A 253 5.68 9.33 -8.74
N GLU A 254 5.21 9.37 -9.98
CA GLU A 254 5.75 10.25 -11.01
C GLU A 254 5.57 11.71 -10.63
N LEU A 255 4.37 12.10 -10.19
CA LEU A 255 4.09 13.47 -9.77
C LEU A 255 4.92 13.88 -8.54
N CYS A 256 5.02 13.05 -7.52
CA CYS A 256 5.83 13.33 -6.34
C CYS A 256 7.31 13.48 -6.70
N THR A 257 7.85 12.60 -7.56
CA THR A 257 9.24 12.67 -8.02
C THR A 257 9.50 13.97 -8.80
N GLU A 258 8.57 14.35 -9.67
CA GLU A 258 8.64 15.61 -10.43
C GLU A 258 8.60 16.82 -9.49
N LEU A 259 7.69 16.83 -8.52
CA LEU A 259 7.54 17.92 -7.55
C LEU A 259 8.75 18.08 -6.62
N ASP A 260 9.32 16.98 -6.13
CA ASP A 260 10.53 17.04 -5.31
C ASP A 260 11.75 17.46 -6.16
N THR A 261 11.78 17.13 -7.46
CA THR A 261 12.79 17.64 -8.38
C THR A 261 12.61 19.13 -8.64
N LEU A 262 11.35 19.59 -8.83
CA LEU A 262 11.04 20.99 -8.99
C LEU A 262 11.40 21.81 -7.74
N ALA A 263 11.13 21.29 -6.55
CA ALA A 263 11.50 21.90 -5.28
C ALA A 263 13.02 22.15 -5.22
N ARG A 264 13.83 21.17 -5.64
CA ARG A 264 15.28 21.29 -5.65
C ARG A 264 15.80 22.26 -6.72
N THR A 265 15.30 22.14 -7.95
CA THR A 265 15.88 22.87 -9.10
C THR A 265 15.41 24.32 -9.19
N ARG A 266 14.15 24.60 -8.86
CA ARG A 266 13.57 25.96 -9.00
C ARG A 266 13.58 26.74 -7.69
N TYR A 267 13.37 26.07 -6.57
CA TYR A 267 13.19 26.74 -5.28
C TYR A 267 14.40 26.54 -4.33
N GLY A 268 15.39 25.72 -4.69
CA GLY A 268 16.54 25.40 -3.83
C GLY A 268 16.15 24.71 -2.50
N ARG A 269 15.03 23.99 -2.50
CA ARG A 269 14.51 23.24 -1.35
C ARG A 269 14.75 21.76 -1.52
N HIS A 270 14.95 21.04 -0.43
CA HIS A 270 15.24 19.61 -0.50
C HIS A 270 14.04 18.79 -1.01
N SER A 271 12.84 19.16 -0.60
CA SER A 271 11.59 18.51 -0.97
C SER A 271 10.40 19.47 -0.90
N VAL A 272 9.22 19.02 -1.30
CA VAL A 272 7.96 19.80 -1.20
C VAL A 272 7.61 20.16 0.25
N TYR A 273 8.14 19.46 1.25
CA TYR A 273 7.89 19.75 2.66
C TYR A 273 8.53 21.06 3.14
N GLU A 274 9.56 21.51 2.45
CA GLU A 274 10.25 22.78 2.75
C GLU A 274 9.71 23.97 1.97
N LEU A 275 8.79 23.75 1.02
CA LEU A 275 8.14 24.81 0.27
C LEU A 275 7.17 25.58 1.18
N SER A 276 7.15 26.90 1.05
CA SER A 276 6.12 27.76 1.65
C SER A 276 4.74 27.48 1.05
N LEU A 277 3.69 27.84 1.77
CA LEU A 277 2.31 27.68 1.27
C LEU A 277 2.10 28.40 -0.07
N LYS A 278 2.64 29.61 -0.21
CA LYS A 278 2.55 30.38 -1.46
C LYS A 278 3.20 29.66 -2.64
N GLU A 279 4.41 29.11 -2.45
CA GLU A 279 5.10 28.35 -3.50
C GLU A 279 4.29 27.09 -3.91
N LYS A 280 3.69 26.40 -2.91
CA LYS A 280 2.82 25.24 -3.17
C LYS A 280 1.55 25.62 -3.92
N GLU A 281 0.93 26.76 -3.59
CA GLU A 281 -0.27 27.25 -4.26
C GLU A 281 0.01 27.65 -5.72
N GLU A 282 1.14 28.32 -5.98
CA GLU A 282 1.60 28.64 -7.35
C GLU A 282 1.79 27.38 -8.19
N ILE A 283 2.45 26.35 -7.62
CA ILE A 283 2.62 25.06 -8.30
C ILE A 283 1.27 24.38 -8.52
N ALA A 284 0.39 24.37 -7.52
CA ALA A 284 -0.93 23.75 -7.60
C ALA A 284 -1.79 24.39 -8.69
N GLU A 285 -1.78 25.72 -8.80
CA GLU A 285 -2.50 26.44 -9.85
C GLU A 285 -1.99 26.07 -11.26
N TYR A 286 -0.68 25.98 -11.44
CA TYR A 286 -0.08 25.51 -12.69
C TYR A 286 -0.51 24.06 -13.03
N LEU A 287 -0.41 23.16 -12.08
CA LEU A 287 -0.79 21.75 -12.26
C LEU A 287 -2.28 21.61 -12.62
N TYR A 288 -3.13 22.37 -11.97
CA TYR A 288 -4.57 22.35 -12.21
C TYR A 288 -4.93 22.97 -13.56
N ARG A 289 -4.47 24.21 -13.84
CA ARG A 289 -4.89 24.97 -15.02
C ARG A 289 -4.19 24.54 -16.30
N VAL A 290 -2.90 24.20 -16.24
CA VAL A 290 -2.10 23.92 -17.43
C VAL A 290 -1.98 22.43 -17.69
N ARG A 291 -1.82 21.63 -16.63
CA ARG A 291 -1.66 20.17 -16.75
C ARG A 291 -2.96 19.39 -16.53
N HIS A 292 -4.03 20.06 -16.13
CA HIS A 292 -5.35 19.48 -15.89
C HIS A 292 -5.36 18.29 -14.94
N LEU A 293 -4.49 18.31 -13.91
CA LEU A 293 -4.45 17.28 -12.90
C LEU A 293 -5.57 17.44 -11.86
N GLY A 294 -6.03 16.31 -11.31
CA GLY A 294 -7.08 16.31 -10.30
C GLY A 294 -6.67 17.00 -9.00
N GLU A 295 -7.55 17.81 -8.42
CA GLU A 295 -7.28 18.58 -7.19
C GLU A 295 -6.80 17.67 -6.05
N SER A 296 -7.45 16.51 -5.84
CA SER A 296 -7.06 15.57 -4.77
C SER A 296 -5.64 15.03 -4.94
N GLN A 297 -5.19 14.76 -6.17
CA GLN A 297 -3.84 14.33 -6.46
C GLN A 297 -2.82 15.44 -6.18
N ILE A 298 -3.11 16.64 -6.67
CA ILE A 298 -2.28 17.83 -6.44
C ILE A 298 -2.11 18.05 -4.93
N ARG A 299 -3.21 18.03 -4.18
CA ARG A 299 -3.19 18.29 -2.73
C ARG A 299 -2.35 17.30 -1.96
N ARG A 300 -2.51 15.99 -2.22
CA ARG A 300 -1.74 14.96 -1.48
C ARG A 300 -0.28 14.91 -1.88
N CYS A 301 0.08 15.19 -3.14
CA CYS A 301 1.47 15.18 -3.58
C CYS A 301 2.24 16.46 -3.17
N LEU A 302 1.57 17.62 -3.08
CA LEU A 302 2.12 18.89 -2.58
C LEU A 302 1.97 19.06 -1.06
N VAL A 303 1.22 18.16 -0.41
CA VAL A 303 0.92 18.27 1.04
C VAL A 303 0.30 19.63 1.36
N LEU A 304 -0.80 19.96 0.66
CA LEU A 304 -1.53 21.19 0.91
C LEU A 304 -2.45 21.01 2.14
N PRO A 305 -2.64 22.06 2.97
CA PRO A 305 -3.53 21.99 4.13
C PRO A 305 -4.98 21.68 3.68
N LYS A 306 -5.76 21.05 4.57
CA LYS A 306 -7.21 20.88 4.34
C LYS A 306 -7.87 22.24 4.22
N ARG A 307 -8.75 22.41 3.25
CA ARG A 307 -9.66 23.56 3.18
C ARG A 307 -10.81 23.35 4.12
#